data_0f94e76c491ed80dc9f29578395ceb9b
#
_entry.id   0f94e76c491ed80dc9f29578395ceb9b
#
_cell.length_a   1.000
_cell.length_b   1.000
_cell.length_c   1.000
_cell.angle_alpha   90.00
_cell.angle_beta   90.00
_cell.angle_gamma   90.00
#
_symmetry.space_group_name_H-M   'P 1'
#
loop_
_entity.id
_entity.type
_entity.pdbx_description
1 polymer ?
#
loop_
_entity_poly.entity_id
_entity_poly.type
_entity_poly.pdbx_seq_one_letter_code
_entity_poly.pdbx_strand_id
1 'polypeptide(L)'
;KTKIKSIYIFGTPDTLDTKEYFFREFSNFNINYFPQSELPFFQRLKDLFLKIREVEGECFIHLTGTDIPDFPFEEIEKINPRPNTIYLGPDIDGGFYYVGGEARFFDIFSFIPGENILERISKRIRDLGLEVSHLKTWSDIDDLRGLKVALERSSREKISHTRELWEV
;
A
#
# COMPACT_ATOMS: atom_id res chain seq x y z
N LYS A 1 15.02 13.72 1.79
CA LYS A 1 13.60 13.49 1.44
C LYS A 1 13.56 12.55 0.24
N THR A 2 12.89 11.41 0.38
CA THR A 2 12.63 10.49 -0.72
C THR A 2 11.78 11.20 -1.77
N LYS A 3 12.27 11.30 -3.01
CA LYS A 3 11.52 11.94 -4.09
C LYS A 3 10.74 10.85 -4.83
N ILE A 4 9.41 10.86 -4.73
CA ILE A 4 8.55 10.01 -5.54
C ILE A 4 8.69 10.45 -7.00
N LYS A 5 9.04 9.50 -7.88
CA LYS A 5 9.27 9.75 -9.30
C LYS A 5 8.00 9.55 -10.12
N SER A 6 7.26 8.48 -9.85
CA SER A 6 6.07 8.06 -10.60
C SER A 6 5.00 7.56 -9.65
N ILE A 7 3.75 7.80 -9.99
CA ILE A 7 2.57 7.30 -9.26
C ILE A 7 1.84 6.32 -10.16
N TYR A 8 1.51 5.16 -9.61
CA TYR A 8 0.80 4.10 -10.30
C TYR A 8 -0.47 3.74 -9.54
N ILE A 9 -1.58 3.64 -10.25
CA ILE A 9 -2.85 3.15 -9.72
C ILE A 9 -3.14 1.80 -10.37
N PHE A 10 -3.37 0.80 -9.54
CA PHE A 10 -3.84 -0.51 -9.95
C PHE A 10 -5.32 -0.64 -9.61
N GLY A 11 -6.17 -0.43 -10.59
CA GLY A 11 -7.63 -0.36 -10.41
C GLY A 11 -8.35 -1.64 -10.80
N THR A 12 -9.50 -1.87 -10.16
CA THR A 12 -10.43 -2.97 -10.47
C THR A 12 -11.87 -2.45 -10.36
N PRO A 13 -12.82 -2.95 -11.17
CA PRO A 13 -12.63 -3.89 -12.28
C PRO A 13 -11.84 -3.27 -13.46
N ASP A 14 -11.32 -4.12 -14.35
CA ASP A 14 -10.65 -3.68 -15.59
C ASP A 14 -11.69 -3.24 -16.62
N THR A 15 -12.20 -2.02 -16.46
CA THR A 15 -13.15 -1.39 -17.38
C THR A 15 -12.67 0.00 -17.80
N LEU A 16 -13.17 0.47 -18.94
CA LEU A 16 -12.90 1.83 -19.39
C LEU A 16 -13.39 2.88 -18.37
N ASP A 17 -14.58 2.67 -17.81
CA ASP A 17 -15.19 3.55 -16.81
C ASP A 17 -14.32 3.67 -15.55
N THR A 18 -13.75 2.56 -15.07
CA THR A 18 -12.82 2.56 -13.93
C THR A 18 -11.58 3.39 -14.23
N LYS A 19 -10.99 3.19 -15.40
CA LYS A 19 -9.83 3.96 -15.86
C LYS A 19 -10.11 5.45 -15.98
N GLU A 20 -11.24 5.81 -16.63
CA GLU A 20 -11.67 7.21 -16.78
C GLU A 20 -11.96 7.86 -15.42
N TYR A 21 -12.59 7.12 -14.49
CA TYR A 21 -12.80 7.56 -13.12
C TYR A 21 -11.48 7.98 -12.46
N PHE A 22 -10.48 7.11 -12.45
CA PHE A 22 -9.19 7.42 -11.81
C PHE A 22 -8.48 8.59 -12.48
N PHE A 23 -8.47 8.68 -13.81
CA PHE A 23 -7.87 9.82 -14.50
C PHE A 23 -8.59 11.14 -14.21
N ARG A 24 -9.89 11.13 -14.02
CA ARG A 24 -10.66 12.31 -13.64
C ARG A 24 -10.37 12.72 -12.19
N GLU A 25 -10.48 11.79 -11.24
CA GLU A 25 -10.28 12.07 -9.81
C GLU A 25 -8.85 12.54 -9.50
N PHE A 26 -7.87 11.99 -10.18
CA PHE A 26 -6.45 12.34 -10.01
C PHE A 26 -5.89 13.23 -11.14
N SER A 27 -6.76 14.02 -11.79
CA SER A 27 -6.38 14.88 -12.93
C SER A 27 -5.28 15.92 -12.63
N ASN A 28 -5.11 16.27 -11.35
CA ASN A 28 -4.05 17.18 -10.91
C ASN A 28 -2.68 16.48 -10.72
N PHE A 29 -2.62 15.16 -10.89
CA PHE A 29 -1.42 14.36 -10.73
C PHE A 29 -1.06 13.65 -12.03
N ASN A 30 0.23 13.48 -12.28
CA ASN A 30 0.68 12.63 -13.38
C ASN A 30 0.69 11.17 -12.92
N ILE A 31 -0.44 10.49 -13.12
CA ILE A 31 -0.62 9.10 -12.74
C ILE A 31 -0.48 8.18 -13.94
N ASN A 32 -0.02 6.95 -13.67
CA ASN A 32 -0.09 5.83 -14.58
C ASN A 32 -1.14 4.84 -14.07
N TYR A 33 -1.95 4.29 -14.96
CA TYR A 33 -2.99 3.33 -14.60
C TYR A 33 -2.69 1.96 -15.19
N PHE A 34 -2.81 0.93 -14.36
CA PHE A 34 -2.85 -0.45 -14.76
C PHE A 34 -4.10 -1.14 -14.23
N PRO A 35 -4.72 -2.03 -15.01
CA PRO A 35 -5.75 -2.89 -14.48
C PRO A 35 -5.13 -3.85 -13.44
N GLN A 36 -5.84 -4.04 -12.34
CA GLN A 36 -5.46 -5.05 -11.36
C GLN A 36 -5.79 -6.42 -11.91
N SER A 37 -4.86 -7.38 -11.79
CA SER A 37 -5.12 -8.76 -12.20
C SER A 37 -6.20 -9.42 -11.33
N GLU A 38 -6.92 -10.41 -11.87
CA GLU A 38 -7.95 -11.19 -11.14
C GLU A 38 -7.34 -12.31 -10.26
N LEU A 39 -6.05 -12.28 -10.03
CA LEU A 39 -5.33 -13.25 -9.21
C LEU A 39 -5.68 -13.11 -7.71
N PRO A 40 -5.44 -14.13 -6.89
CA PRO A 40 -5.52 -14.00 -5.44
C PRO A 40 -4.66 -12.86 -4.90
N PHE A 41 -5.05 -12.25 -3.79
CA PHE A 41 -4.50 -11.00 -3.27
C PHE A 41 -2.96 -10.91 -3.31
N PHE A 42 -2.23 -11.87 -2.72
CA PHE A 42 -0.75 -11.81 -2.71
C PHE A 42 -0.13 -12.02 -4.09
N GLN A 43 -0.78 -12.77 -4.97
CA GLN A 43 -0.34 -12.89 -6.36
C GLN A 43 -0.53 -11.58 -7.12
N ARG A 44 -1.59 -10.81 -6.82
CA ARG A 44 -1.78 -9.46 -7.37
C ARG A 44 -0.67 -8.50 -6.92
N LEU A 45 -0.27 -8.55 -5.63
CA LEU A 45 0.84 -7.73 -5.13
C LEU A 45 2.17 -8.10 -5.79
N LYS A 46 2.42 -9.39 -5.99
CA LYS A 46 3.59 -9.87 -6.75
C LYS A 46 3.57 -9.37 -8.18
N ASP A 47 2.45 -9.51 -8.88
CA ASP A 47 2.26 -9.05 -10.25
C ASP A 47 2.48 -7.53 -10.38
N LEU A 48 2.01 -6.75 -9.42
CA LEU A 48 2.22 -5.31 -9.32
C LEU A 48 3.72 -4.96 -9.26
N PHE A 49 4.48 -5.61 -8.39
CA PHE A 49 5.93 -5.40 -8.29
C PHE A 49 6.65 -5.76 -9.60
N LEU A 50 6.26 -6.85 -10.24
CA LEU A 50 6.80 -7.25 -11.54
C LEU A 50 6.51 -6.24 -12.63
N LYS A 51 5.27 -5.73 -12.72
CA LYS A 51 4.88 -4.71 -13.69
C LYS A 51 5.63 -3.39 -13.50
N ILE A 52 5.77 -2.93 -12.25
CA ILE A 52 6.56 -1.72 -11.98
C ILE A 52 8.02 -1.93 -12.35
N ARG A 53 8.60 -3.09 -12.02
CA ARG A 53 9.98 -3.43 -12.40
C ARG A 53 10.17 -3.47 -13.93
N GLU A 54 9.20 -3.96 -14.67
CA GLU A 54 9.23 -4.00 -16.13
C GLU A 54 9.26 -2.59 -16.73
N VAL A 55 8.49 -1.64 -16.16
CA VAL A 55 8.37 -0.27 -16.67
C VAL A 55 9.48 0.64 -16.17
N GLU A 56 9.84 0.58 -14.88
CA GLU A 56 10.77 1.51 -14.24
C GLU A 56 12.17 0.92 -14.04
N GLY A 57 12.36 -0.38 -14.29
CA GLY A 57 13.59 -1.08 -13.93
C GLY A 57 13.71 -1.31 -12.43
N GLU A 58 14.95 -1.35 -11.94
CA GLU A 58 15.21 -1.49 -10.50
C GLU A 58 14.91 -0.15 -9.81
N CYS A 59 13.91 -0.15 -8.96
CA CYS A 59 13.46 1.01 -8.20
C CYS A 59 12.96 0.60 -6.81
N PHE A 60 12.79 1.55 -5.93
CA PHE A 60 12.13 1.34 -4.64
C PHE A 60 10.63 1.62 -4.81
N ILE A 61 9.81 0.65 -4.45
CA ILE A 61 8.35 0.73 -4.51
C ILE A 61 7.80 1.09 -3.13
N HIS A 62 6.87 2.03 -3.08
CA HIS A 62 5.99 2.30 -1.95
C HIS A 62 4.59 1.83 -2.35
N LEU A 63 4.08 0.79 -1.71
CA LEU A 63 2.77 0.20 -1.98
C LEU A 63 1.85 0.39 -0.77
N THR A 64 0.63 0.87 -1.02
CA THR A 64 -0.43 1.01 -0.01
C THR A 64 -1.80 0.71 -0.62
N GLY A 65 -2.77 0.34 0.24
CA GLY A 65 -4.20 0.35 -0.09
C GLY A 65 -4.75 1.77 -0.22
N THR A 66 -6.00 1.90 -0.64
CA THR A 66 -6.72 3.18 -0.78
C THR A 66 -7.77 3.39 0.31
N ASP A 67 -7.90 2.45 1.22
CA ASP A 67 -8.84 2.35 2.34
C ASP A 67 -8.30 2.99 3.65
N ILE A 68 -7.30 3.86 3.53
CA ILE A 68 -6.62 4.53 4.65
C ILE A 68 -6.66 6.04 4.42
N PRO A 69 -7.77 6.71 4.72
CA PRO A 69 -7.95 8.14 4.43
C PRO A 69 -7.00 9.05 5.22
N ASP A 70 -6.54 8.58 6.37
CA ASP A 70 -5.58 9.26 7.25
C ASP A 70 -4.18 8.64 7.17
N PHE A 71 -3.78 8.22 5.98
CA PHE A 71 -2.52 7.54 5.74
C PHE A 71 -1.32 8.29 6.35
N PRO A 72 -0.45 7.61 7.12
CA PRO A 72 0.64 8.26 7.85
C PRO A 72 1.83 8.60 6.95
N PHE A 73 1.67 9.56 6.05
CA PHE A 73 2.71 9.99 5.10
C PHE A 73 4.05 10.32 5.78
N GLU A 74 4.02 10.88 6.97
CA GLU A 74 5.22 11.19 7.73
C GLU A 74 6.10 9.98 8.05
N GLU A 75 5.48 8.80 8.22
CA GLU A 75 6.23 7.56 8.43
C GLU A 75 6.95 7.13 7.16
N ILE A 76 6.31 7.33 5.99
CA ILE A 76 6.92 7.02 4.69
C ILE A 76 8.05 8.00 4.36
N GLU A 77 7.88 9.28 4.67
CA GLU A 77 8.92 10.30 4.45
C GLU A 77 10.20 10.06 5.28
N LYS A 78 10.08 9.36 6.41
CA LYS A 78 11.23 8.98 7.26
C LYS A 78 11.99 7.78 6.70
N ILE A 79 11.42 7.04 5.76
CA ILE A 79 12.10 5.88 5.18
C ILE A 79 13.35 6.34 4.44
N ASN A 80 14.49 5.87 4.90
CA ASN A 80 15.74 5.93 4.17
C ASN A 80 16.02 4.53 3.63
N PRO A 81 15.77 4.26 2.32
CA PRO A 81 15.89 2.92 1.76
C PRO A 81 17.27 2.31 2.02
N ARG A 82 17.29 1.15 2.68
CA ARG A 82 18.50 0.37 2.92
C ARG A 82 18.50 -0.84 1.99
N PRO A 83 19.66 -1.25 1.47
CA PRO A 83 19.75 -2.47 0.66
C PRO A 83 19.18 -3.68 1.41
N ASN A 84 18.53 -4.57 0.66
CA ASN A 84 17.99 -5.83 1.17
C ASN A 84 17.00 -5.68 2.35
N THR A 85 16.33 -4.53 2.46
CA THR A 85 15.38 -4.26 3.53
C THR A 85 13.98 -4.06 2.96
N ILE A 86 13.01 -4.75 3.55
CA ILE A 86 11.58 -4.55 3.33
C ILE A 86 10.99 -3.78 4.52
N TYR A 87 10.25 -2.75 4.22
CA TYR A 87 9.52 -1.95 5.20
C TYR A 87 8.06 -2.38 5.21
N LEU A 88 7.55 -2.78 6.37
CA LEU A 88 6.15 -3.16 6.56
C LEU A 88 5.46 -2.17 7.49
N GLY A 89 4.31 -1.66 7.08
CA GLY A 89 3.38 -0.94 7.96
C GLY A 89 2.36 -1.93 8.52
N PRO A 90 2.48 -2.34 9.80
CA PRO A 90 1.54 -3.30 10.39
C PRO A 90 0.14 -2.72 10.52
N ASP A 91 -0.88 -3.55 10.24
CA ASP A 91 -2.26 -3.26 10.59
C ASP A 91 -2.64 -3.82 11.95
N ILE A 92 -3.62 -3.21 12.61
CA ILE A 92 -4.12 -3.65 13.93
C ILE A 92 -4.86 -4.99 13.88
N ASP A 93 -5.35 -5.41 12.72
CA ASP A 93 -6.04 -6.68 12.50
C ASP A 93 -5.09 -7.85 12.22
N GLY A 94 -3.76 -7.60 12.18
CA GLY A 94 -2.73 -8.61 11.92
C GLY A 94 -2.32 -8.71 10.45
N GLY A 95 -2.78 -7.78 9.61
CA GLY A 95 -2.36 -7.56 8.23
C GLY A 95 -1.23 -6.53 8.12
N PHE A 96 -1.19 -5.86 6.99
CA PHE A 96 -0.31 -4.72 6.76
C PHE A 96 -0.97 -3.71 5.82
N TYR A 97 -0.82 -2.44 6.15
CA TYR A 97 -1.33 -1.33 5.33
C TYR A 97 -0.31 -0.81 4.31
N TYR A 98 0.95 -1.16 4.47
CA TYR A 98 2.03 -0.65 3.65
C TYR A 98 3.13 -1.69 3.45
N VAL A 99 3.69 -1.71 2.22
CA VAL A 99 4.93 -2.44 1.89
C VAL A 99 5.84 -1.52 1.10
N GLY A 100 7.09 -1.38 1.58
CA GLY A 100 8.16 -0.68 0.87
C GLY A 100 9.36 -1.57 0.62
N GLY A 101 9.89 -1.57 -0.61
CA GLY A 101 11.05 -2.38 -0.95
C GLY A 101 11.51 -2.22 -2.40
N GLU A 102 12.67 -2.78 -2.71
CA GLU A 102 13.17 -2.80 -4.07
C GLU A 102 12.29 -3.71 -4.96
N ALA A 103 12.03 -3.29 -6.19
CA ALA A 103 11.15 -3.99 -7.13
C ALA A 103 11.50 -5.45 -7.38
N ARG A 104 12.78 -5.82 -7.24
CA ARG A 104 13.28 -7.20 -7.40
C ARG A 104 12.80 -8.16 -6.30
N PHE A 105 12.28 -7.68 -5.18
CA PHE A 105 11.87 -8.52 -4.06
C PHE A 105 10.41 -9.00 -4.13
N PHE A 106 9.83 -9.09 -5.31
CA PHE A 106 8.46 -9.55 -5.56
C PHE A 106 8.13 -10.94 -4.96
N ASP A 107 9.14 -11.79 -4.73
CA ASP A 107 8.94 -13.13 -4.14
C ASP A 107 8.59 -13.13 -2.64
N ILE A 108 8.64 -11.98 -1.97
CA ILE A 108 8.11 -11.85 -0.61
C ILE A 108 6.62 -12.19 -0.53
N PHE A 109 5.88 -12.01 -1.62
CA PHE A 109 4.45 -12.33 -1.70
C PHE A 109 4.17 -13.81 -2.07
N SER A 110 5.21 -14.62 -2.32
CA SER A 110 5.07 -16.04 -2.64
C SER A 110 5.00 -16.89 -1.37
N PHE A 111 3.86 -16.84 -0.66
CA PHE A 111 3.58 -17.65 0.52
C PHE A 111 2.11 -18.05 0.56
N ILE A 112 1.79 -19.06 1.37
CA ILE A 112 0.41 -19.51 1.58
C ILE A 112 -0.25 -18.58 2.62
N PRO A 113 -1.31 -17.85 2.26
CA PRO A 113 -2.04 -17.02 3.22
C PRO A 113 -2.70 -17.89 4.31
N GLY A 114 -2.96 -17.30 5.45
CA GLY A 114 -3.61 -17.92 6.60
C GLY A 114 -3.73 -16.90 7.72
N GLU A 115 -4.02 -17.31 8.91
CA GLU A 115 -3.99 -16.43 10.08
C GLU A 115 -2.61 -15.80 10.28
N ASN A 116 -2.55 -14.64 10.92
CA ASN A 116 -1.32 -13.90 11.22
C ASN A 116 -0.50 -13.55 9.95
N ILE A 117 -1.12 -12.86 9.01
CA ILE A 117 -0.51 -12.47 7.74
C ILE A 117 0.80 -11.71 7.93
N LEU A 118 0.85 -10.76 8.86
CA LEU A 118 2.05 -9.97 9.16
C LEU A 118 3.24 -10.86 9.59
N GLU A 119 2.97 -11.85 10.42
CA GLU A 119 4.01 -12.79 10.85
C GLU A 119 4.51 -13.66 9.70
N ARG A 120 3.59 -14.14 8.85
CA ARG A 120 3.92 -14.99 7.70
C ARG A 120 4.74 -14.26 6.65
N ILE A 121 4.36 -13.04 6.29
CA ILE A 121 5.14 -12.22 5.35
C ILE A 121 6.50 -11.86 5.96
N SER A 122 6.55 -11.51 7.24
CA SER A 122 7.80 -11.20 7.94
C SER A 122 8.74 -12.41 7.98
N LYS A 123 8.19 -13.61 8.21
CA LYS A 123 8.96 -14.86 8.12
C LYS A 123 9.47 -15.09 6.70
N ARG A 124 8.60 -14.94 5.70
CA ARG A 124 8.99 -15.12 4.28
C ARG A 124 10.12 -14.16 3.88
N ILE A 125 10.07 -12.91 4.30
CA ILE A 125 11.13 -11.93 4.04
C ILE A 125 12.45 -12.41 4.64
N ARG A 126 12.46 -12.86 5.90
CA ARG A 126 13.67 -13.42 6.54
C ARG A 126 14.16 -14.69 5.87
N ASP A 127 13.28 -15.60 5.45
CA ASP A 127 13.64 -16.84 4.73
C ASP A 127 14.32 -16.54 3.38
N LEU A 128 14.06 -15.36 2.78
CA LEU A 128 14.74 -14.87 1.59
C LEU A 128 16.08 -14.15 1.88
N GLY A 129 16.53 -14.12 3.13
CA GLY A 129 17.76 -13.43 3.54
C GLY A 129 17.63 -11.91 3.57
N LEU A 130 16.40 -11.38 3.65
CA LEU A 130 16.11 -9.95 3.70
C LEU A 130 15.84 -9.49 5.14
N GLU A 131 16.09 -8.21 5.40
CA GLU A 131 15.72 -7.56 6.66
C GLU A 131 14.27 -7.07 6.61
N VAL A 132 13.61 -7.09 7.76
CA VAL A 132 12.29 -6.48 7.96
C VAL A 132 12.43 -5.26 8.88
N SER A 133 11.91 -4.12 8.43
CA SER A 133 11.77 -2.91 9.24
C SER A 133 10.28 -2.58 9.37
N HIS A 134 9.78 -2.52 10.60
CA HIS A 134 8.38 -2.15 10.82
C HIS A 134 8.21 -0.65 10.99
N LEU A 135 7.19 -0.10 10.35
CA LEU A 135 6.67 1.24 10.60
C LEU A 135 5.73 1.21 11.82
N LYS A 136 5.21 2.37 12.17
CA LYS A 136 4.17 2.48 13.18
C LYS A 136 2.93 1.67 12.77
N THR A 137 2.32 0.95 13.71
CA THR A 137 1.04 0.28 13.48
C THR A 137 -0.05 1.30 13.20
N TRP A 138 -0.87 1.01 12.20
CA TRP A 138 -2.00 1.85 11.79
C TRP A 138 -3.25 0.99 11.63
N SER A 139 -4.35 1.55 11.12
CA SER A 139 -5.53 0.76 10.71
C SER A 139 -6.12 1.31 9.43
N ASP A 140 -6.55 0.43 8.56
CA ASP A 140 -7.45 0.70 7.44
C ASP A 140 -8.92 0.78 7.89
N ILE A 141 -9.83 0.96 6.94
CA ILE A 141 -11.27 1.01 7.18
C ILE A 141 -11.94 -0.16 6.47
N ASP A 142 -12.00 -1.30 7.13
CA ASP A 142 -12.71 -2.48 6.66
C ASP A 142 -14.16 -2.54 7.16
N ASP A 143 -14.44 -1.90 8.30
CA ASP A 143 -15.74 -1.92 8.97
C ASP A 143 -16.07 -0.60 9.69
N LEU A 144 -17.23 -0.55 10.33
CA LEU A 144 -17.67 0.61 11.12
C LEU A 144 -16.75 0.90 12.32
N ARG A 145 -16.05 -0.09 12.84
CA ARG A 145 -15.09 0.11 13.95
C ARG A 145 -13.83 0.79 13.43
N GLY A 146 -13.29 0.33 12.29
CA GLY A 146 -12.17 0.96 11.60
C GLY A 146 -12.49 2.42 11.23
N LEU A 147 -13.70 2.68 10.69
CA LEU A 147 -14.17 4.03 10.39
C LEU A 147 -14.20 4.93 11.64
N LYS A 148 -14.72 4.43 12.77
CA LYS A 148 -14.77 5.20 14.02
C LYS A 148 -13.36 5.54 14.51
N VAL A 149 -12.43 4.60 14.46
CA VAL A 149 -11.02 4.82 14.83
C VAL A 149 -10.37 5.86 13.92
N ALA A 150 -10.58 5.78 12.61
CA ALA A 150 -10.07 6.75 11.66
C ALA A 150 -10.63 8.16 11.90
N LEU A 151 -11.92 8.27 12.20
CA LEU A 151 -12.58 9.57 12.54
C LEU A 151 -12.03 10.15 13.86
N GLU A 152 -11.80 9.33 14.88
CA GLU A 152 -11.21 9.78 16.15
C GLU A 152 -9.77 10.28 15.94
N ARG A 153 -8.98 9.62 15.08
CA ARG A 153 -7.65 10.08 14.66
C ARG A 153 -7.73 11.38 13.87
N SER A 154 -8.63 11.44 12.87
CA SER A 154 -8.79 12.57 11.97
C SER A 154 -9.25 13.84 12.66
N SER A 155 -10.00 13.73 13.76
CA SER A 155 -10.42 14.89 14.57
C SER A 155 -9.22 15.66 15.14
N ARG A 156 -8.08 15.01 15.27
CA ARG A 156 -6.83 15.61 15.76
C ARG A 156 -5.93 16.17 14.66
N GLU A 157 -6.08 15.72 13.40
CA GLU A 157 -5.12 15.99 12.32
C GLU A 157 -5.70 16.61 11.05
N LYS A 158 -6.94 17.15 11.05
CA LYS A 158 -7.57 17.86 9.90
C LYS A 158 -7.69 17.05 8.61
N ILE A 159 -8.37 15.92 8.64
CA ILE A 159 -8.76 15.21 7.41
C ILE A 159 -10.11 15.72 6.95
N SER A 160 -10.14 16.54 5.90
CA SER A 160 -11.33 17.26 5.45
C SER A 160 -12.38 16.37 4.79
N HIS A 161 -12.02 15.51 3.85
CA HIS A 161 -12.99 14.81 3.00
C HIS A 161 -13.77 13.70 3.71
N THR A 162 -13.17 12.94 4.60
CA THR A 162 -13.87 11.88 5.35
C THR A 162 -14.85 12.45 6.37
N ARG A 163 -14.58 13.65 6.88
CA ARG A 163 -15.44 14.37 7.81
C ARG A 163 -16.71 14.90 7.15
N GLU A 164 -16.58 15.45 5.94
CA GLU A 164 -17.72 15.95 5.16
C GLU A 164 -18.74 14.86 4.85
N LEU A 165 -18.30 13.60 4.68
CA LEU A 165 -19.18 12.45 4.46
C LEU A 165 -19.91 11.98 5.73
N TRP A 166 -19.41 12.34 6.91
CA TRP A 166 -19.99 11.90 8.19
C TRP A 166 -20.98 12.93 8.80
N GLU A 167 -20.85 14.19 8.45
CA GLU A 167 -21.71 15.28 8.94
C GLU A 167 -23.03 15.41 8.15
N VAL A 168 -23.31 14.49 7.20
CA VAL A 168 -24.57 14.35 6.46
C VAL A 168 -25.47 13.30 7.13
#